data_33080f9db075ecd38c37223578335227
#
_entry.id   33080f9db075ecd38c37223578335227
#
_cell.length_a   1.000
_cell.length_b   1.000
_cell.length_c   1.000
_cell.angle_alpha   90.00
_cell.angle_beta   90.00
_cell.angle_gamma   90.00
#
_symmetry.space_group_name_H-M   'P 1'
#
loop_
_entity.id
_entity.type
_entity.pdbx_description
1 polymer ?
#
loop_
_entity_poly.entity_id
_entity_poly.type
_entity_poly.pdbx_seq_one_letter_code
_entity_poly.pdbx_strand_id
1 'polypeptide(L)'
;MAHLDTREKLAILADAAKYDASCASSGTTKRSSVGGKGIGSTEGMGICHSYAPDGRCISLLKILLTNACIFDCHYCINRRSSNVRRARFTVDEVVRLTLAFYKRNYIEGLFLSSGIIGSPDYTMEAMVRVARTLRLDHDFRGYIHLKTIPDAAPELLEEAGLYADRLSINIELPT
;
A
#
# COMPACT_ATOMS: atom_id res chain seq x y z
N MET A 1 -16.61 0.17 -16.82
CA MET A 1 -15.15 0.16 -16.55
C MET A 1 -14.59 -1.16 -17.03
N ALA A 2 -13.49 -1.16 -17.79
CA ALA A 2 -12.81 -2.40 -18.17
C ALA A 2 -12.42 -3.17 -16.91
N HIS A 3 -12.63 -4.47 -16.90
CA HIS A 3 -12.26 -5.34 -15.78
C HIS A 3 -10.73 -5.47 -15.77
N LEU A 4 -10.07 -4.73 -14.89
CA LEU A 4 -8.62 -4.82 -14.69
C LEU A 4 -8.27 -6.11 -13.95
N ASP A 5 -7.28 -6.84 -14.44
CA ASP A 5 -6.72 -7.97 -13.69
C ASP A 5 -5.84 -7.49 -12.51
N THR A 6 -5.49 -8.41 -11.63
CA THR A 6 -4.70 -8.09 -10.43
C THR A 6 -3.32 -7.52 -10.76
N ARG A 7 -2.70 -7.95 -11.87
CA ARG A 7 -1.38 -7.45 -12.30
C ARG A 7 -1.46 -6.01 -12.82
N GLU A 8 -2.50 -5.71 -13.60
CA GLU A 8 -2.77 -4.35 -14.08
C GLU A 8 -3.06 -3.39 -12.92
N LYS A 9 -3.89 -3.83 -11.94
CA LYS A 9 -4.15 -3.08 -10.72
C LYS A 9 -2.86 -2.83 -9.94
N LEU A 10 -2.01 -3.84 -9.80
CA LEU A 10 -0.73 -3.71 -9.10
C LEU A 10 0.17 -2.67 -9.78
N ALA A 11 0.28 -2.70 -11.09
CA ALA A 11 1.07 -1.72 -11.83
C ALA A 11 0.60 -0.28 -11.58
N ILE A 12 -0.72 -0.04 -11.56
CA ILE A 12 -1.30 1.28 -11.33
C ILE A 12 -1.12 1.72 -9.87
N LEU A 13 -1.46 0.84 -8.92
CA LEU A 13 -1.56 1.20 -7.50
C LEU A 13 -0.21 1.19 -6.78
N ALA A 14 0.77 0.43 -7.25
CA ALA A 14 2.14 0.51 -6.79
C ALA A 14 2.85 1.76 -7.35
N ASP A 15 2.59 2.11 -8.61
CA ASP A 15 3.14 3.35 -9.19
C ASP A 15 2.55 4.58 -8.50
N ALA A 16 1.27 4.60 -8.22
CA ALA A 16 0.63 5.68 -7.47
C ALA A 16 1.17 5.81 -6.03
N ALA A 17 1.55 4.70 -5.40
CA ALA A 17 2.09 4.68 -4.04
C ALA A 17 3.48 5.32 -3.89
N LYS A 18 4.25 5.47 -4.96
CA LYS A 18 5.59 6.11 -4.91
C LYS A 18 5.54 7.58 -4.51
N TYR A 19 4.42 8.26 -4.77
CA TYR A 19 4.22 9.67 -4.39
C TYR A 19 3.86 9.87 -2.93
N ASP A 20 3.70 8.79 -2.18
CA ASP A 20 3.45 8.84 -0.75
C ASP A 20 4.77 8.98 0.02
N ALA A 21 4.98 10.13 0.67
CA ALA A 21 6.26 10.56 1.24
C ALA A 21 6.71 9.81 2.52
N SER A 22 6.02 8.77 2.93
CA SER A 22 6.29 8.11 4.23
C SER A 22 7.45 7.11 4.24
N CYS A 23 8.13 6.89 3.10
CA CYS A 23 9.32 6.05 3.01
C CYS A 23 10.49 6.81 2.37
N ALA A 24 11.67 6.73 2.98
CA ALA A 24 12.89 7.41 2.52
C ALA A 24 13.40 6.87 1.17
N SER A 25 13.00 5.68 0.76
CA SER A 25 13.33 5.10 -0.54
C SER A 25 12.12 4.34 -1.09
N SER A 26 11.55 4.80 -2.18
CA SER A 26 10.55 4.06 -2.93
C SER A 26 11.11 3.72 -4.31
N GLY A 27 11.07 2.45 -4.63
CA GLY A 27 11.46 1.91 -5.93
C GLY A 27 12.80 1.19 -5.91
N THR A 28 12.80 -0.02 -6.47
CA THR A 28 14.01 -0.74 -6.87
C THR A 28 14.30 -0.42 -8.32
N THR A 29 15.56 -0.30 -8.69
CA THR A 29 15.97 -0.15 -10.09
C THR A 29 15.52 -1.37 -10.88
N LYS A 30 14.89 -1.16 -12.04
CA LYS A 30 14.53 -2.23 -12.95
C LYS A 30 15.76 -3.06 -13.28
N ARG A 31 15.69 -4.38 -13.03
CA ARG A 31 16.79 -5.31 -13.24
C ARG A 31 16.34 -6.45 -14.14
N SER A 32 17.13 -6.79 -15.14
CA SER A 32 16.89 -7.93 -16.02
C SER A 32 18.06 -8.90 -15.92
N SER A 33 17.76 -10.18 -15.69
CA SER A 33 18.74 -11.27 -15.74
C SER A 33 18.95 -11.82 -17.16
N VAL A 34 18.17 -11.33 -18.13
CA VAL A 34 18.33 -11.69 -19.53
C VAL A 34 19.65 -11.13 -20.04
N GLY A 35 20.51 -11.98 -20.60
CA GLY A 35 21.86 -11.61 -21.06
C GLY A 35 22.97 -11.77 -20.03
N GLY A 36 22.78 -12.55 -18.95
CA GLY A 36 23.84 -12.99 -18.04
C GLY A 36 24.30 -11.96 -16.99
N LYS A 37 23.54 -10.90 -16.77
CA LYS A 37 23.87 -9.83 -15.81
C LYS A 37 23.24 -10.03 -14.41
N GLY A 38 23.46 -11.19 -13.81
CA GLY A 38 23.03 -11.48 -12.43
C GLY A 38 21.82 -12.42 -12.33
N ILE A 39 21.40 -12.69 -11.10
CA ILE A 39 20.30 -13.61 -10.78
C ILE A 39 19.01 -12.82 -10.55
N GLY A 40 17.91 -13.26 -11.18
CA GLY A 40 16.56 -12.71 -11.03
C GLY A 40 16.30 -11.43 -11.83
N SER A 41 15.03 -11.23 -12.16
CA SER A 41 14.53 -10.03 -12.82
C SER A 41 13.54 -9.32 -11.92
N THR A 42 13.56 -7.98 -11.90
CA THR A 42 12.60 -7.15 -11.16
C THR A 42 12.11 -6.00 -12.01
N GLU A 43 10.84 -5.70 -11.93
CA GLU A 43 10.26 -4.55 -12.63
C GLU A 43 10.36 -3.24 -11.83
N GLY A 44 10.94 -3.28 -10.62
CA GLY A 44 11.22 -2.08 -9.83
C GLY A 44 9.99 -1.38 -9.24
N MET A 45 8.85 -2.06 -9.14
CA MET A 45 7.61 -1.48 -8.65
C MET A 45 7.12 -2.15 -7.37
N GLY A 46 6.50 -1.36 -6.49
CA GLY A 46 5.72 -1.87 -5.36
C GLY A 46 6.52 -2.28 -4.13
N ILE A 47 7.84 -2.28 -4.16
CA ILE A 47 8.68 -2.60 -2.99
C ILE A 47 9.35 -1.33 -2.51
N CYS A 48 9.14 -0.97 -1.25
CA CYS A 48 9.89 0.07 -0.55
C CYS A 48 10.72 -0.54 0.56
N HIS A 49 11.74 0.20 0.97
CA HIS A 49 12.63 -0.18 2.05
C HIS A 49 12.44 0.76 3.24
N SER A 50 12.20 0.19 4.41
CA SER A 50 12.13 0.91 5.68
C SER A 50 13.28 0.42 6.56
N TYR A 51 13.87 1.33 7.32
CA TYR A 51 14.97 0.99 8.22
C TYR A 51 14.47 0.92 9.66
N ALA A 52 14.76 -0.18 10.34
CA ALA A 52 14.54 -0.32 11.77
C ALA A 52 15.62 0.44 12.55
N PRO A 53 15.37 0.81 13.83
CA PRO A 53 16.35 1.50 14.67
C PRO A 53 17.67 0.75 14.85
N ASP A 54 17.67 -0.57 14.68
CA ASP A 54 18.86 -1.43 14.74
C ASP A 54 19.64 -1.50 13.40
N GLY A 55 19.24 -0.70 12.40
CA GLY A 55 19.87 -0.63 11.08
C GLY A 55 19.43 -1.68 10.09
N ARG A 56 18.52 -2.60 10.46
CA ARG A 56 17.98 -3.57 9.51
C ARG A 56 17.10 -2.89 8.47
N CYS A 57 17.26 -3.31 7.21
CA CYS A 57 16.40 -2.92 6.11
C CYS A 57 15.21 -3.87 6.02
N ILE A 58 14.00 -3.34 6.09
CA ILE A 58 12.74 -4.09 5.97
C ILE A 58 12.14 -3.79 4.60
N SER A 59 11.95 -4.83 3.79
CA SER A 59 11.31 -4.72 2.48
C SER A 59 9.79 -4.82 2.61
N LEU A 60 9.07 -3.82 2.13
CA LEU A 60 7.61 -3.73 2.24
C LEU A 60 6.96 -3.71 0.85
N LEU A 61 5.86 -4.44 0.69
CA LEU A 61 4.95 -4.22 -0.42
C LEU A 61 4.21 -2.91 -0.19
N LYS A 62 4.55 -1.87 -0.95
CA LYS A 62 3.92 -0.54 -0.84
C LYS A 62 2.91 -0.36 -1.95
N ILE A 63 1.65 -0.36 -1.58
CA ILE A 63 0.53 -0.20 -2.52
C ILE A 63 -0.57 0.70 -1.94
N LEU A 64 -1.40 1.23 -2.86
CA LEU A 64 -2.68 1.82 -2.50
C LEU A 64 -3.80 0.76 -2.58
N LEU A 65 -4.75 0.82 -1.65
CA LEU A 65 -6.01 0.08 -1.79
C LEU A 65 -6.78 0.59 -3.01
N THR A 66 -6.79 1.91 -3.18
CA THR A 66 -7.30 2.59 -4.39
C THR A 66 -6.61 3.93 -4.59
N ASN A 67 -6.45 4.35 -5.84
CA ASN A 67 -6.04 5.70 -6.19
C ASN A 67 -7.21 6.60 -6.63
N ALA A 68 -8.45 6.10 -6.57
CA ALA A 68 -9.63 6.94 -6.65
C ALA A 68 -9.80 7.72 -5.34
N CYS A 69 -10.16 9.00 -5.43
CA CYS A 69 -10.35 9.85 -4.26
C CYS A 69 -11.54 10.79 -4.48
N ILE A 70 -12.28 11.07 -3.41
CA ILE A 70 -13.37 12.05 -3.40
C ILE A 70 -12.86 13.48 -3.25
N PHE A 71 -11.63 13.66 -2.76
CA PHE A 71 -11.01 14.97 -2.52
C PHE A 71 -10.18 15.44 -3.72
N ASP A 72 -9.98 16.75 -3.79
CA ASP A 72 -9.27 17.40 -4.88
C ASP A 72 -8.05 18.21 -4.40
N CYS A 73 -7.25 17.63 -3.53
CA CYS A 73 -6.06 18.26 -2.95
C CYS A 73 -5.05 18.64 -4.05
N HIS A 74 -4.69 19.92 -4.15
CA HIS A 74 -3.88 20.46 -5.24
C HIS A 74 -2.52 19.74 -5.44
N TYR A 75 -1.88 19.33 -4.38
CA TYR A 75 -0.58 18.65 -4.41
C TYR A 75 -0.67 17.15 -4.74
N CYS A 76 -1.88 16.56 -4.70
CA CYS A 76 -2.04 15.11 -4.84
C CYS A 76 -2.19 14.69 -6.29
N ILE A 77 -1.32 13.76 -6.75
CA ILE A 77 -1.44 13.17 -8.09
C ILE A 77 -2.76 12.42 -8.28
N ASN A 78 -3.31 11.87 -7.18
CA ASN A 78 -4.54 11.09 -7.18
C ASN A 78 -5.79 11.91 -6.85
N ARG A 79 -5.71 13.25 -6.89
CA ARG A 79 -6.87 14.12 -6.67
C ARG A 79 -8.01 13.81 -7.66
N ARG A 80 -9.24 14.10 -7.26
CA ARG A 80 -10.45 13.80 -8.05
C ARG A 80 -10.38 14.29 -9.49
N SER A 81 -9.90 15.51 -9.72
CA SER A 81 -9.80 16.15 -11.04
C SER A 81 -8.65 15.63 -11.91
N SER A 82 -7.76 14.79 -11.38
CA SER A 82 -6.63 14.26 -12.13
C SER A 82 -7.07 13.17 -13.12
N ASN A 83 -6.47 13.17 -14.32
CA ASN A 83 -6.74 12.20 -15.39
C ASN A 83 -5.94 10.89 -15.27
N VAL A 84 -5.37 10.60 -14.10
CA VAL A 84 -4.63 9.35 -13.89
C VAL A 84 -5.54 8.13 -14.00
N ARG A 85 -4.99 7.03 -14.52
CA ARG A 85 -5.71 5.75 -14.59
C ARG A 85 -6.08 5.28 -13.18
N ARG A 86 -7.35 4.97 -12.95
CA ARG A 86 -7.88 4.58 -11.65
C ARG A 86 -7.97 3.07 -11.53
N ALA A 87 -7.63 2.58 -10.34
CA ALA A 87 -7.80 1.18 -9.98
C ALA A 87 -8.23 1.05 -8.51
N ARG A 88 -8.75 -0.12 -8.15
CA ARG A 88 -9.10 -0.49 -6.79
C ARG A 88 -8.87 -1.97 -6.59
N PHE A 89 -8.18 -2.32 -5.50
CA PHE A 89 -8.15 -3.68 -4.99
C PHE A 89 -9.36 -3.97 -4.10
N THR A 90 -9.79 -5.21 -4.08
CA THR A 90 -10.59 -5.74 -2.99
C THR A 90 -9.70 -6.09 -1.80
N VAL A 91 -10.29 -6.24 -0.62
CA VAL A 91 -9.57 -6.72 0.58
C VAL A 91 -8.85 -8.05 0.29
N ASP A 92 -9.56 -9.00 -0.34
CA ASP A 92 -9.01 -10.32 -0.65
C ASP A 92 -7.85 -10.27 -1.65
N GLU A 93 -7.88 -9.34 -2.62
CA GLU A 93 -6.77 -9.16 -3.55
C GLU A 93 -5.51 -8.66 -2.83
N VAL A 94 -5.64 -7.69 -1.92
CA VAL A 94 -4.50 -7.20 -1.12
C VAL A 94 -3.94 -8.30 -0.24
N VAL A 95 -4.81 -9.03 0.46
CA VAL A 95 -4.40 -10.16 1.32
C VAL A 95 -3.64 -11.21 0.51
N ARG A 96 -4.21 -11.67 -0.61
CA ARG A 96 -3.56 -12.68 -1.48
C ARG A 96 -2.23 -12.21 -2.03
N LEU A 97 -2.13 -10.96 -2.48
CA LEU A 97 -0.87 -10.38 -2.98
C LEU A 97 0.19 -10.36 -1.88
N THR A 98 -0.17 -9.86 -0.70
CA THR A 98 0.75 -9.77 0.44
C THR A 98 1.28 -11.15 0.81
N LEU A 99 0.40 -12.13 0.97
CA LEU A 99 0.79 -13.50 1.30
C LEU A 99 1.64 -14.17 0.20
N ALA A 100 1.30 -13.93 -1.08
CA ALA A 100 2.06 -14.50 -2.19
C ALA A 100 3.49 -13.95 -2.26
N PHE A 101 3.69 -12.66 -2.02
CA PHE A 101 5.02 -12.03 -2.02
C PHE A 101 5.81 -12.40 -0.76
N TYR A 102 5.14 -12.47 0.38
CA TYR A 102 5.77 -12.88 1.65
C TYR A 102 6.27 -14.32 1.60
N LYS A 103 5.43 -15.27 1.13
CA LYS A 103 5.81 -16.69 0.97
C LYS A 103 6.97 -16.91 0.01
N ARG A 104 7.18 -16.01 -0.94
CA ARG A 104 8.30 -16.04 -1.89
C ARG A 104 9.53 -15.27 -1.42
N ASN A 105 9.53 -14.77 -0.19
CA ASN A 105 10.59 -13.96 0.40
C ASN A 105 10.91 -12.69 -0.40
N TYR A 106 9.93 -12.11 -1.11
CA TYR A 106 10.11 -10.85 -1.81
C TYR A 106 9.94 -9.65 -0.90
N ILE A 107 9.15 -9.81 0.18
CA ILE A 107 8.84 -8.78 1.16
C ILE A 107 8.83 -9.35 2.57
N GLU A 108 9.05 -8.48 3.54
CA GLU A 108 8.93 -8.76 4.97
C GLU A 108 7.66 -8.17 5.57
N GLY A 109 6.93 -7.35 4.80
CA GLY A 109 5.70 -6.74 5.27
C GLY A 109 4.92 -5.99 4.21
N LEU A 110 3.83 -5.38 4.65
CA LEU A 110 2.90 -4.58 3.86
C LEU A 110 2.93 -3.12 4.32
N PHE A 111 3.02 -2.18 3.40
CA PHE A 111 2.67 -0.78 3.59
C PHE A 111 1.44 -0.46 2.74
N LEU A 112 0.31 -0.25 3.41
CA LEU A 112 -0.97 0.04 2.77
C LEU A 112 -1.41 1.47 3.04
N SER A 113 -1.67 2.21 1.98
CA SER A 113 -2.34 3.51 1.99
C SER A 113 -3.55 3.49 1.07
N SER A 114 -4.27 4.59 0.94
CA SER A 114 -5.44 4.67 0.05
C SER A 114 -5.78 6.10 -0.31
N GLY A 115 -6.35 6.29 -1.51
CA GLY A 115 -7.27 7.38 -1.75
C GLY A 115 -8.58 7.12 -0.99
N ILE A 116 -9.41 8.15 -0.82
CA ILE A 116 -10.64 8.08 -0.04
C ILE A 116 -11.83 7.94 -0.97
N ILE A 117 -12.61 6.86 -0.82
CA ILE A 117 -13.81 6.58 -1.59
C ILE A 117 -15.02 6.42 -0.68
N GLY A 118 -16.17 6.91 -1.12
CA GLY A 118 -17.41 6.88 -0.33
C GLY A 118 -17.31 7.83 0.87
N SER A 119 -16.70 7.37 1.95
CA SER A 119 -16.41 8.16 3.14
C SER A 119 -15.03 7.79 3.72
N PRO A 120 -14.45 8.61 4.62
CA PRO A 120 -13.28 8.25 5.40
C PRO A 120 -13.43 6.91 6.11
N ASP A 121 -14.54 6.71 6.82
CA ASP A 121 -14.82 5.47 7.57
C ASP A 121 -14.92 4.25 6.67
N TYR A 122 -15.66 4.34 5.56
CA TYR A 122 -15.78 3.26 4.60
C TYR A 122 -14.41 2.79 4.07
N THR A 123 -13.53 3.76 3.80
CA THR A 123 -12.18 3.45 3.31
C THR A 123 -11.32 2.85 4.42
N MET A 124 -11.39 3.44 5.63
CA MET A 124 -10.62 2.97 6.78
C MET A 124 -11.03 1.56 7.21
N GLU A 125 -12.34 1.25 7.23
CA GLU A 125 -12.85 -0.10 7.50
C GLU A 125 -12.26 -1.15 6.54
N ALA A 126 -12.16 -0.82 5.25
CA ALA A 126 -11.56 -1.74 4.29
C ALA A 126 -10.07 -1.98 4.58
N MET A 127 -9.33 -0.96 4.99
CA MET A 127 -7.91 -1.07 5.35
C MET A 127 -7.71 -1.88 6.65
N VAL A 128 -8.54 -1.62 7.66
CA VAL A 128 -8.55 -2.39 8.92
C VAL A 128 -8.84 -3.85 8.64
N ARG A 129 -9.82 -4.13 7.77
CA ARG A 129 -10.19 -5.49 7.38
C ARG A 129 -9.04 -6.23 6.72
N VAL A 130 -8.22 -5.56 5.89
CA VAL A 130 -7.00 -6.17 5.33
C VAL A 130 -6.06 -6.61 6.45
N ALA A 131 -5.74 -5.72 7.38
CA ALA A 131 -4.80 -6.02 8.47
C ALA A 131 -5.33 -7.11 9.39
N ARG A 132 -6.61 -7.04 9.76
CA ARG A 132 -7.29 -8.05 10.59
C ARG A 132 -7.26 -9.42 9.94
N THR A 133 -7.66 -9.52 8.66
CA THR A 133 -7.65 -10.78 7.91
C THR A 133 -6.25 -11.37 7.83
N LEU A 134 -5.23 -10.55 7.54
CA LEU A 134 -3.84 -11.02 7.54
C LEU A 134 -3.43 -11.61 8.89
N ARG A 135 -3.77 -10.93 10.01
CA ARG A 135 -3.38 -11.37 11.36
C ARG A 135 -4.17 -12.57 11.84
N LEU A 136 -5.51 -12.52 11.76
CA LEU A 136 -6.38 -13.51 12.39
C LEU A 136 -6.64 -14.74 11.52
N ASP A 137 -6.84 -14.54 10.21
CA ASP A 137 -7.23 -15.64 9.32
C ASP A 137 -6.00 -16.36 8.71
N HIS A 138 -4.87 -15.64 8.59
CA HIS A 138 -3.67 -16.16 7.92
C HIS A 138 -2.43 -16.22 8.80
N ASP A 139 -2.52 -15.85 10.08
CA ASP A 139 -1.40 -15.83 11.03
C ASP A 139 -0.16 -15.10 10.47
N PHE A 140 -0.38 -14.03 9.72
CA PHE A 140 0.68 -13.26 9.09
C PHE A 140 1.55 -12.58 10.14
N ARG A 141 2.85 -12.92 10.18
CA ARG A 141 3.83 -12.40 11.15
C ARG A 141 4.72 -11.29 10.58
N GLY A 142 4.53 -10.93 9.32
CA GLY A 142 5.26 -9.83 8.71
C GLY A 142 4.83 -8.47 9.25
N TYR A 143 5.63 -7.45 8.95
CA TYR A 143 5.37 -6.08 9.36
C TYR A 143 4.17 -5.47 8.63
N ILE A 144 3.29 -4.79 9.33
CA ILE A 144 2.14 -4.08 8.76
C ILE A 144 2.21 -2.60 9.12
N HIS A 145 2.35 -1.75 8.10
CA HIS A 145 2.22 -0.31 8.22
C HIS A 145 0.95 0.14 7.51
N LEU A 146 0.01 0.71 8.24
CA LEU A 146 -1.17 1.35 7.68
C LEU A 146 -1.02 2.87 7.73
N LYS A 147 -1.25 3.50 6.59
CA LYS A 147 -1.42 4.95 6.55
C LYS A 147 -2.90 5.26 6.73
N THR A 148 -3.26 5.72 7.91
CA THR A 148 -4.65 5.95 8.30
C THR A 148 -5.29 7.07 7.49
N ILE A 149 -6.61 7.01 7.40
CA ILE A 149 -7.41 7.97 6.66
C ILE A 149 -7.75 9.15 7.57
N PRO A 150 -7.47 10.40 7.15
CA PRO A 150 -7.93 11.59 7.85
C PRO A 150 -9.46 11.58 8.00
N ASP A 151 -9.96 12.10 9.10
CA ASP A 151 -11.38 12.16 9.46
C ASP A 151 -12.09 10.80 9.64
N ALA A 152 -11.35 9.69 9.68
CA ALA A 152 -11.91 8.40 10.05
C ALA A 152 -12.23 8.37 11.55
N ALA A 153 -13.30 7.64 11.90
CA ALA A 153 -13.74 7.50 13.30
C ALA A 153 -12.61 6.98 14.20
N PRO A 154 -12.46 7.52 15.42
CA PRO A 154 -11.41 7.10 16.36
C PRO A 154 -11.41 5.60 16.63
N GLU A 155 -12.57 4.97 16.69
CA GLU A 155 -12.73 3.53 16.94
C GLU A 155 -12.06 2.69 15.84
N LEU A 156 -12.11 3.15 14.58
CA LEU A 156 -11.45 2.48 13.46
C LEU A 156 -9.93 2.65 13.54
N LEU A 157 -9.45 3.79 14.05
CA LEU A 157 -8.02 4.01 14.27
C LEU A 157 -7.49 3.14 15.41
N GLU A 158 -8.26 3.01 16.49
CA GLU A 158 -7.94 2.11 17.60
C GLU A 158 -7.91 0.65 17.13
N GLU A 159 -8.93 0.22 16.37
CA GLU A 159 -8.95 -1.13 15.79
C GLU A 159 -7.76 -1.37 14.86
N ALA A 160 -7.40 -0.41 14.02
CA ALA A 160 -6.21 -0.50 13.18
C ALA A 160 -4.93 -0.74 13.99
N GLY A 161 -4.82 -0.08 15.15
CA GLY A 161 -3.70 -0.23 16.08
C GLY A 161 -3.55 -1.62 16.68
N LEU A 162 -4.62 -2.42 16.75
CA LEU A 162 -4.56 -3.80 17.23
C LEU A 162 -3.83 -4.74 16.26
N TYR A 163 -3.83 -4.42 14.96
CA TYR A 163 -3.31 -5.30 13.91
C TYR A 163 -2.07 -4.78 13.22
N ALA A 164 -1.83 -3.46 13.24
CA ALA A 164 -0.69 -2.83 12.60
C ALA A 164 0.48 -2.65 13.57
N ASP A 165 1.71 -2.81 13.06
CA ASP A 165 2.93 -2.48 13.82
C ASP A 165 3.20 -0.98 13.80
N ARG A 166 2.68 -0.28 12.79
CA ARG A 166 2.82 1.17 12.65
C ARG A 166 1.59 1.78 12.01
N LEU A 167 1.16 2.89 12.58
CA LEU A 167 0.20 3.80 11.99
C LEU A 167 0.88 5.11 11.62
N SER A 168 0.50 5.71 10.51
CA SER A 168 0.88 7.07 10.12
C SER A 168 -0.30 7.78 9.48
N ILE A 169 -0.31 9.10 9.51
CA ILE A 169 -1.36 9.91 8.92
C ILE A 169 -0.75 11.14 8.24
N ASN A 170 -1.32 11.56 7.13
CA ASN A 170 -1.09 12.87 6.56
C ASN A 170 -2.11 13.86 7.13
N ILE A 171 -1.60 14.89 7.78
CA ILE A 171 -2.41 15.99 8.31
C ILE A 171 -2.34 17.23 7.41
N GLU A 172 -1.72 17.13 6.26
CA GLU A 172 -1.62 18.19 5.25
C GLU A 172 -2.95 18.34 4.51
N LEU A 173 -3.97 18.75 5.23
CA LEU A 173 -5.24 19.13 4.60
C LEU A 173 -5.07 20.57 4.11
N PRO A 174 -5.30 20.85 2.82
CA PRO A 174 -5.38 22.23 2.34
C PRO A 174 -6.56 22.89 3.05
N THR A 175 -6.28 23.97 3.73
CA THR A 175 -7.30 24.88 4.27
C THR A 175 -7.94 25.66 3.13
#